data_ea91c0c9a36c4bb15cc73dc73e344ce5
#
_entry.id   ea91c0c9a36c4bb15cc73dc73e344ce5
#
_cell.length_a   1.000
_cell.length_b   1.000
_cell.length_c   1.000
_cell.angle_alpha   90.00
_cell.angle_beta   90.00
_cell.angle_gamma   90.00
#
_symmetry.space_group_name_H-M   'P 1'
#
loop_
_entity.id
_entity.type
_entity.pdbx_description
1 polymer ?
#
loop_
_entity_poly.entity_id
_entity_poly.type
_entity_poly.pdbx_seq_one_letter_code
_entity_poly.pdbx_strand_id
1 'polypeptide(L)'
;MPVQRRSYRYPEDYEDVGAFLVRTYAATAAGPHRNWLRPRWEYMHYHPAIYGRESEFERCGLWTDGNRIVAAVHFEHRMGVVYVQLDPMYASLKRDLLTYAIEHLSGEFKAGPAVHVYLDEDDAGFGVVAESLGFAKMSEEQAEVTTRLPASRVPEQVHVPDGFEVLGMDEDDDVAKVHRVIHRGFDHDGEPPEDELDDRRRKLSAPGLR
;
A
#
# COMPACT_ATOMS: atom_id res chain seq x y z
N MET A 1 -14.70 3.39 -24.59
CA MET A 1 -13.62 4.26 -25.09
C MET A 1 -12.31 3.52 -24.84
N PRO A 2 -11.21 3.78 -25.57
CA PRO A 2 -9.94 3.15 -25.25
C PRO A 2 -9.49 3.61 -23.86
N VAL A 3 -8.84 2.71 -23.12
CA VAL A 3 -8.22 3.02 -21.83
C VAL A 3 -7.13 4.08 -22.06
N GLN A 4 -7.11 5.10 -21.24
CA GLN A 4 -6.14 6.19 -21.27
C GLN A 4 -5.22 6.10 -20.07
N ARG A 5 -3.94 6.44 -20.26
CA ARG A 5 -2.92 6.51 -19.22
C ARG A 5 -2.58 7.97 -18.92
N ARG A 6 -2.40 8.29 -17.64
CA ARG A 6 -1.91 9.58 -17.15
C ARG A 6 -1.14 9.44 -15.83
N SER A 7 -0.40 10.47 -15.45
CA SER A 7 0.17 10.58 -14.11
C SER A 7 -0.90 10.72 -13.05
N TYR A 8 -0.60 10.19 -11.86
CA TYR A 8 -1.34 10.46 -10.63
C TYR A 8 -1.06 11.89 -10.15
N ARG A 9 -2.08 12.58 -9.66
CA ARG A 9 -2.00 13.93 -9.11
C ARG A 9 -2.45 13.92 -7.66
N TYR A 10 -1.56 14.26 -6.76
CA TYR A 10 -1.88 14.39 -5.35
C TYR A 10 -2.11 15.89 -5.01
N PRO A 11 -3.15 16.25 -4.28
CA PRO A 11 -4.17 15.37 -3.64
C PRO A 11 -5.39 15.05 -4.51
N GLU A 12 -5.52 15.56 -5.73
CA GLU A 12 -6.76 15.54 -6.53
C GLU A 12 -7.27 14.12 -6.80
N ASP A 13 -6.39 13.17 -7.08
CA ASP A 13 -6.75 11.79 -7.42
C ASP A 13 -6.78 10.84 -6.19
N TYR A 14 -6.41 11.33 -5.00
CA TYR A 14 -6.25 10.51 -3.81
C TYR A 14 -7.50 9.74 -3.43
N GLU A 15 -8.64 10.44 -3.37
CA GLU A 15 -9.94 9.84 -3.03
C GLU A 15 -10.45 8.91 -4.14
N ASP A 16 -10.24 9.25 -5.41
CA ASP A 16 -10.67 8.44 -6.55
C ASP A 16 -9.94 7.09 -6.60
N VAL A 17 -8.64 7.07 -6.29
CA VAL A 17 -7.88 5.81 -6.14
C VAL A 17 -8.38 5.03 -4.94
N GLY A 18 -8.61 5.67 -3.80
CA GLY A 18 -9.21 5.02 -2.62
C GLY A 18 -10.56 4.38 -2.94
N ALA A 19 -11.44 5.08 -3.67
CA ALA A 19 -12.73 4.55 -4.12
C ALA A 19 -12.58 3.39 -5.11
N PHE A 20 -11.58 3.44 -6.01
CA PHE A 20 -11.23 2.34 -6.90
C PHE A 20 -10.84 1.08 -6.13
N LEU A 21 -9.99 1.19 -5.13
CA LEU A 21 -9.56 0.07 -4.28
C LEU A 21 -10.74 -0.57 -3.54
N VAL A 22 -11.61 0.25 -2.93
CA VAL A 22 -12.83 -0.24 -2.25
C VAL A 22 -13.74 -0.98 -3.23
N ARG A 23 -13.97 -0.40 -4.41
CA ARG A 23 -14.85 -0.99 -5.43
C ARG A 23 -14.34 -2.34 -5.95
N THR A 24 -13.04 -2.49 -6.12
CA THR A 24 -12.43 -3.71 -6.68
C THR A 24 -12.09 -4.75 -5.62
N TYR A 25 -12.10 -4.41 -4.34
CA TYR A 25 -11.68 -5.29 -3.26
C TYR A 25 -12.35 -6.67 -3.29
N ALA A 26 -13.68 -6.72 -3.38
CA ALA A 26 -14.41 -7.99 -3.35
C ALA A 26 -14.04 -8.90 -4.53
N ALA A 27 -13.81 -8.33 -5.71
CA ALA A 27 -13.43 -9.07 -6.91
C ALA A 27 -11.97 -9.55 -6.85
N THR A 28 -11.07 -8.76 -6.28
CA THR A 28 -9.65 -9.08 -6.17
C THR A 28 -9.31 -9.94 -4.95
N ALA A 29 -10.06 -9.82 -3.86
CA ALA A 29 -9.83 -10.57 -2.62
C ALA A 29 -9.93 -12.09 -2.79
N ALA A 30 -10.73 -12.58 -3.76
CA ALA A 30 -10.87 -13.99 -4.09
C ALA A 30 -10.15 -14.38 -5.40
N GLY A 31 -9.59 -13.40 -6.10
CA GLY A 31 -8.89 -13.57 -7.38
C GLY A 31 -7.41 -13.91 -7.20
N PRO A 32 -6.74 -14.21 -8.33
CA PRO A 32 -5.30 -14.46 -8.34
C PRO A 32 -4.46 -13.21 -8.10
N HIS A 33 -4.98 -12.03 -8.41
CA HIS A 33 -4.35 -10.73 -8.15
C HIS A 33 -5.14 -9.97 -7.07
N ARG A 34 -4.45 -9.45 -6.06
CA ARG A 34 -5.06 -8.74 -4.93
C ARG A 34 -4.63 -7.28 -4.94
N ASN A 35 -5.62 -6.41 -5.01
CA ASN A 35 -5.38 -4.98 -4.80
C ASN A 35 -5.18 -4.67 -3.32
N TRP A 36 -4.48 -3.58 -3.06
CA TRP A 36 -4.35 -3.05 -1.71
C TRP A 36 -5.71 -2.76 -1.08
N LEU A 37 -5.75 -2.85 0.24
CA LEU A 37 -6.81 -2.25 1.03
C LEU A 37 -6.66 -0.73 1.05
N ARG A 38 -7.78 0.00 1.05
CA ARG A 38 -7.78 1.46 1.17
C ARG A 38 -6.91 2.00 2.34
N PRO A 39 -6.92 1.43 3.56
CA PRO A 39 -6.05 1.89 4.64
C PRO A 39 -4.56 1.85 4.32
N ARG A 40 -4.08 0.88 3.52
CA ARG A 40 -2.66 0.85 3.10
C ARG A 40 -2.35 2.00 2.14
N TRP A 41 -3.27 2.33 1.23
CA TRP A 41 -3.17 3.50 0.35
C TRP A 41 -3.07 4.81 1.15
N GLU A 42 -3.92 4.96 2.17
CA GLU A 42 -3.90 6.10 3.07
C GLU A 42 -2.58 6.17 3.84
N TYR A 43 -2.16 5.05 4.45
CA TYR A 43 -0.91 4.96 5.20
C TYR A 43 0.30 5.38 4.35
N MET A 44 0.37 4.99 3.08
CA MET A 44 1.45 5.40 2.17
C MET A 44 1.58 6.93 2.10
N HIS A 45 0.48 7.67 1.96
CA HIS A 45 0.49 9.13 1.82
C HIS A 45 0.86 9.88 3.12
N TYR A 46 0.60 9.24 4.27
CA TYR A 46 0.88 9.81 5.59
C TYR A 46 2.15 9.24 6.23
N HIS A 47 2.90 8.43 5.49
CA HIS A 47 4.14 7.83 5.99
C HIS A 47 5.28 8.86 6.01
N PRO A 48 6.10 8.92 7.10
CA PRO A 48 7.21 9.88 7.22
C PRO A 48 8.20 9.85 6.07
N ALA A 49 8.45 8.67 5.48
CA ALA A 49 9.36 8.53 4.33
C ALA A 49 8.92 9.32 3.07
N ILE A 50 7.66 9.77 3.02
CA ILE A 50 7.12 10.58 1.91
C ILE A 50 7.17 12.07 2.22
N TYR A 51 7.39 12.44 3.47
CA TYR A 51 7.39 13.85 3.88
C TYR A 51 8.41 14.68 3.08
N GLY A 52 7.94 15.76 2.45
CA GLY A 52 8.73 16.61 1.56
C GLY A 52 9.06 16.00 0.19
N ARG A 53 8.47 14.83 -0.12
CA ARG A 53 8.66 14.09 -1.38
C ARG A 53 7.35 13.84 -2.12
N GLU A 54 6.31 14.56 -1.76
CA GLU A 54 4.96 14.39 -2.34
C GLU A 54 4.94 14.59 -3.86
N SER A 55 5.86 15.39 -4.40
CA SER A 55 6.02 15.56 -5.85
C SER A 55 6.42 14.27 -6.59
N GLU A 56 7.01 13.28 -5.89
CA GLU A 56 7.35 12.00 -6.50
C GLU A 56 6.09 11.17 -6.85
N PHE A 57 4.95 11.48 -6.25
CA PHE A 57 3.69 10.83 -6.60
C PHE A 57 3.28 11.07 -8.04
N GLU A 58 3.70 12.17 -8.68
CA GLU A 58 3.45 12.43 -10.11
C GLU A 58 4.07 11.37 -11.02
N ARG A 59 5.03 10.60 -10.52
CA ARG A 59 5.62 9.47 -11.24
C ARG A 59 4.75 8.21 -11.22
N CYS A 60 3.76 8.14 -10.34
CA CYS A 60 2.79 7.07 -10.32
C CYS A 60 1.85 7.17 -11.52
N GLY A 61 1.42 6.03 -12.06
CA GLY A 61 0.57 5.95 -13.24
C GLY A 61 -0.87 5.57 -12.89
N LEU A 62 -1.82 6.19 -13.57
CA LEU A 62 -3.24 5.82 -13.54
C LEU A 62 -3.73 5.46 -14.94
N TRP A 63 -4.56 4.42 -15.01
CA TRP A 63 -5.30 4.04 -16.22
C TRP A 63 -6.78 4.26 -15.99
N THR A 64 -7.43 4.89 -16.96
CA THR A 64 -8.86 5.23 -16.88
C THR A 64 -9.61 4.74 -18.11
N ASP A 65 -10.82 4.22 -17.91
CA ASP A 65 -11.82 4.00 -18.92
C ASP A 65 -12.93 5.04 -18.74
N GLY A 66 -12.96 6.05 -19.59
CA GLY A 66 -13.70 7.29 -19.35
C GLY A 66 -13.20 7.97 -18.06
N ASN A 67 -14.13 8.19 -17.12
CA ASN A 67 -13.79 8.81 -15.81
C ASN A 67 -13.50 7.76 -14.71
N ARG A 68 -13.49 6.47 -15.06
CA ARG A 68 -13.29 5.40 -14.08
C ARG A 68 -11.84 4.95 -14.05
N ILE A 69 -11.19 5.00 -12.89
CA ILE A 69 -9.89 4.40 -12.70
C ILE A 69 -10.04 2.87 -12.76
N VAL A 70 -9.19 2.23 -13.56
CA VAL A 70 -9.20 0.77 -13.78
C VAL A 70 -7.87 0.11 -13.41
N ALA A 71 -6.79 0.89 -13.31
CA ALA A 71 -5.51 0.43 -12.77
C ALA A 71 -4.68 1.59 -12.23
N ALA A 72 -3.76 1.27 -11.33
CA ALA A 72 -2.74 2.17 -10.81
C ALA A 72 -1.41 1.44 -10.65
N VAL A 73 -0.30 2.14 -10.94
CA VAL A 73 1.06 1.66 -10.66
C VAL A 73 1.76 2.71 -9.82
N HIS A 74 2.27 2.31 -8.66
CA HIS A 74 2.82 3.25 -7.69
C HIS A 74 3.94 2.60 -6.87
N PHE A 75 4.74 3.42 -6.22
CA PHE A 75 5.65 2.99 -5.15
C PHE A 75 4.94 3.11 -3.78
N GLU A 76 5.56 2.63 -2.70
CA GLU A 76 5.03 2.81 -1.33
C GLU A 76 5.86 3.82 -0.53
N HIS A 77 7.07 3.49 -0.16
CA HIS A 77 7.91 4.36 0.68
C HIS A 77 9.12 4.93 -0.07
N ARG A 78 9.51 4.30 -1.17
CA ARG A 78 10.65 4.72 -1.98
C ARG A 78 10.47 4.29 -3.43
N MET A 79 11.10 5.04 -4.32
CA MET A 79 11.22 4.65 -5.71
C MET A 79 11.90 3.29 -5.86
N GLY A 80 11.51 2.55 -6.84
CA GLY A 80 12.04 1.22 -7.14
C GLY A 80 11.32 0.07 -6.42
N VAL A 81 10.46 0.34 -5.43
CA VAL A 81 9.60 -0.67 -4.79
C VAL A 81 8.16 -0.41 -5.22
N VAL A 82 7.66 -1.23 -6.13
CA VAL A 82 6.48 -0.94 -6.94
C VAL A 82 5.35 -1.93 -6.69
N TYR A 83 4.14 -1.40 -6.65
CA TYR A 83 2.90 -2.13 -6.52
C TYR A 83 1.97 -1.81 -7.67
N VAL A 84 1.17 -2.80 -8.06
CA VAL A 84 0.20 -2.70 -9.14
C VAL A 84 -1.19 -2.93 -8.58
N GLN A 85 -2.11 -2.04 -8.90
CA GLN A 85 -3.53 -2.17 -8.59
C GLN A 85 -4.28 -2.33 -9.91
N LEU A 86 -5.11 -3.35 -10.04
CA LEU A 86 -5.75 -3.68 -11.32
C LEU A 86 -7.19 -4.15 -11.13
N ASP A 87 -8.12 -3.55 -11.86
CA ASP A 87 -9.46 -4.12 -12.01
C ASP A 87 -9.34 -5.41 -12.87
N PRO A 88 -9.77 -6.58 -12.37
CA PRO A 88 -9.59 -7.87 -13.06
C PRO A 88 -10.15 -7.90 -14.48
N MET A 89 -11.13 -7.07 -14.79
CA MET A 89 -11.70 -6.96 -16.14
C MET A 89 -10.71 -6.38 -17.16
N TYR A 90 -9.63 -5.76 -16.72
CA TYR A 90 -8.62 -5.12 -17.54
C TYR A 90 -7.28 -5.88 -17.53
N ALA A 91 -7.30 -7.20 -17.38
CA ALA A 91 -6.12 -8.06 -17.32
C ALA A 91 -5.16 -7.89 -18.52
N SER A 92 -5.68 -7.41 -19.67
CA SER A 92 -4.86 -7.10 -20.87
C SER A 92 -3.84 -5.96 -20.63
N LEU A 93 -4.02 -5.15 -19.57
CA LEU A 93 -3.11 -4.05 -19.23
C LEU A 93 -1.82 -4.52 -18.55
N LYS A 94 -1.71 -5.76 -18.08
CA LYS A 94 -0.58 -6.25 -17.28
C LYS A 94 0.80 -5.88 -17.84
N ARG A 95 0.99 -6.01 -19.15
CA ARG A 95 2.24 -5.63 -19.81
C ARG A 95 2.51 -4.13 -19.77
N ASP A 96 1.49 -3.33 -20.05
CA ASP A 96 1.61 -1.86 -20.03
C ASP A 96 1.94 -1.35 -18.61
N LEU A 97 1.30 -1.93 -17.58
CA LEU A 97 1.56 -1.61 -16.17
C LEU A 97 3.02 -1.89 -15.77
N LEU A 98 3.56 -3.07 -16.11
CA LEU A 98 4.95 -3.41 -15.79
C LEU A 98 5.96 -2.61 -16.62
N THR A 99 5.65 -2.33 -17.87
CA THR A 99 6.48 -1.45 -18.72
C THR A 99 6.54 -0.04 -18.11
N TYR A 100 5.41 0.49 -17.67
CA TYR A 100 5.36 1.78 -16.98
C TYR A 100 6.22 1.79 -15.70
N ALA A 101 6.16 0.72 -14.91
CA ALA A 101 6.97 0.60 -13.70
C ALA A 101 8.48 0.72 -14.02
N ILE A 102 8.94 0.02 -15.06
CA ILE A 102 10.34 0.09 -15.52
C ILE A 102 10.71 1.51 -15.95
N GLU A 103 9.88 2.16 -16.75
CA GLU A 103 10.16 3.47 -17.34
C GLU A 103 10.11 4.63 -16.35
N HIS A 104 9.23 4.55 -15.33
CA HIS A 104 8.91 5.71 -14.49
C HIS A 104 9.22 5.53 -13.01
N LEU A 105 9.29 4.29 -12.49
CA LEU A 105 9.38 4.03 -11.06
C LEU A 105 10.68 3.32 -10.65
N SER A 106 11.71 3.31 -11.49
CA SER A 106 13.04 2.80 -11.12
C SER A 106 13.62 3.60 -9.95
N GLY A 107 14.26 2.90 -9.03
CA GLY A 107 14.93 3.47 -7.87
C GLY A 107 16.36 2.97 -7.73
N GLU A 108 17.16 3.67 -6.93
CA GLU A 108 18.56 3.33 -6.69
C GLU A 108 18.69 2.25 -5.60
N PHE A 109 19.43 1.21 -5.89
CA PHE A 109 19.80 0.12 -4.98
C PHE A 109 21.31 -0.06 -4.97
N LYS A 110 21.85 -0.87 -4.04
CA LYS A 110 23.30 -1.12 -3.95
C LYS A 110 23.90 -1.68 -5.25
N ALA A 111 23.10 -2.43 -6.01
CA ALA A 111 23.52 -3.04 -7.28
C ALA A 111 23.27 -2.15 -8.51
N GLY A 112 22.79 -0.92 -8.33
CA GLY A 112 22.40 0.02 -9.37
C GLY A 112 20.90 0.22 -9.49
N PRO A 113 20.43 0.99 -10.48
CA PRO A 113 19.02 1.25 -10.69
C PRO A 113 18.24 -0.04 -10.94
N ALA A 114 17.10 -0.21 -10.27
CA ALA A 114 16.24 -1.37 -10.44
C ALA A 114 14.77 -1.06 -10.13
N VAL A 115 13.90 -1.99 -10.51
CA VAL A 115 12.49 -2.04 -10.14
C VAL A 115 12.22 -3.38 -9.49
N HIS A 116 11.78 -3.35 -8.24
CA HIS A 116 11.24 -4.51 -7.52
C HIS A 116 9.72 -4.39 -7.53
N VAL A 117 9.06 -5.32 -8.20
CA VAL A 117 7.60 -5.33 -8.31
C VAL A 117 7.04 -6.46 -7.44
N TYR A 118 6.04 -6.13 -6.61
CA TYR A 118 5.30 -7.13 -5.84
C TYR A 118 4.12 -7.62 -6.66
N LEU A 119 4.12 -8.92 -6.93
CA LEU A 119 3.07 -9.61 -7.69
C LEU A 119 2.57 -10.79 -6.86
N ASP A 120 1.27 -11.08 -6.94
CA ASP A 120 0.72 -12.27 -6.30
C ASP A 120 1.22 -13.53 -6.99
N GLU A 121 1.65 -14.52 -6.23
CA GLU A 121 2.16 -15.79 -6.73
C GLU A 121 1.10 -16.58 -7.50
N ASP A 122 -0.17 -16.42 -7.10
CA ASP A 122 -1.32 -17.05 -7.75
C ASP A 122 -1.64 -16.44 -9.12
N ASP A 123 -1.10 -15.25 -9.45
CA ASP A 123 -1.33 -14.62 -10.76
C ASP A 123 -0.27 -15.01 -11.79
N ALA A 124 -0.40 -16.23 -12.32
CA ALA A 124 0.47 -16.73 -13.37
C ALA A 124 0.53 -15.80 -14.61
N GLY A 125 -0.55 -15.05 -14.89
CA GLY A 125 -0.57 -14.11 -16.00
C GLY A 125 0.37 -12.92 -15.79
N PHE A 126 0.50 -12.41 -14.58
CA PHE A 126 1.53 -11.42 -14.26
C PHE A 126 2.92 -12.01 -14.27
N GLY A 127 3.11 -13.23 -13.73
CA GLY A 127 4.39 -13.92 -13.73
C GLY A 127 4.96 -14.06 -15.15
N VAL A 128 4.19 -14.60 -16.08
CA VAL A 128 4.60 -14.75 -17.50
C VAL A 128 4.95 -13.41 -18.15
N VAL A 129 4.18 -12.37 -17.89
CA VAL A 129 4.46 -11.03 -18.45
C VAL A 129 5.75 -10.46 -17.84
N ALA A 130 5.95 -10.59 -16.53
CA ALA A 130 7.14 -10.10 -15.83
C ALA A 130 8.40 -10.80 -16.39
N GLU A 131 8.42 -12.10 -16.47
CA GLU A 131 9.53 -12.87 -17.07
C GLU A 131 9.84 -12.43 -18.51
N SER A 132 8.80 -12.20 -19.33
CA SER A 132 8.97 -11.73 -20.71
C SER A 132 9.56 -10.32 -20.82
N LEU A 133 9.50 -9.53 -19.74
CA LEU A 133 10.10 -8.20 -19.64
C LEU A 133 11.47 -8.21 -18.94
N GLY A 134 11.98 -9.40 -18.58
CA GLY A 134 13.30 -9.58 -17.98
C GLY A 134 13.33 -9.50 -16.45
N PHE A 135 12.16 -9.51 -15.78
CA PHE A 135 12.14 -9.66 -14.34
C PHE A 135 12.54 -11.07 -13.92
N ALA A 136 13.28 -11.17 -12.82
CA ALA A 136 13.59 -12.42 -12.16
C ALA A 136 12.95 -12.47 -10.77
N LYS A 137 12.44 -13.65 -10.39
CA LYS A 137 11.90 -13.86 -9.03
C LYS A 137 13.04 -13.70 -8.02
N MET A 138 12.81 -12.88 -7.00
CA MET A 138 13.73 -12.70 -5.87
C MET A 138 13.60 -13.87 -4.88
N SER A 139 14.50 -13.93 -3.88
CA SER A 139 14.44 -14.94 -2.83
C SER A 139 13.15 -14.85 -2.01
N GLU A 140 12.67 -15.98 -1.47
CA GLU A 140 11.46 -16.06 -0.65
C GLU A 140 11.54 -15.23 0.64
N GLU A 141 12.74 -14.93 1.14
CA GLU A 141 12.96 -14.08 2.33
C GLU A 141 12.42 -12.65 2.19
N GLN A 142 12.09 -12.23 0.96
CA GLN A 142 11.54 -10.91 0.68
C GLN A 142 10.06 -10.95 0.30
N ALA A 143 9.41 -12.10 0.42
CA ALA A 143 7.98 -12.24 0.12
C ALA A 143 7.11 -11.59 1.19
N GLU A 144 6.11 -10.83 0.76
CA GLU A 144 5.01 -10.39 1.64
C GLU A 144 3.98 -11.53 1.75
N VAL A 145 3.58 -11.87 2.96
CA VAL A 145 2.58 -12.91 3.21
C VAL A 145 1.26 -12.27 3.61
N THR A 146 0.20 -12.55 2.85
CA THR A 146 -1.16 -12.15 3.20
C THR A 146 -1.84 -13.30 3.96
N THR A 147 -2.26 -13.04 5.21
CA THR A 147 -3.05 -13.98 6.02
C THR A 147 -4.53 -13.61 6.02
N ARG A 148 -5.41 -14.60 6.06
CA ARG A 148 -6.85 -14.41 6.12
C ARG A 148 -7.45 -15.21 7.27
N LEU A 149 -8.20 -14.52 8.13
CA LEU A 149 -9.02 -15.16 9.16
C LEU A 149 -10.50 -15.03 8.76
N PRO A 150 -11.26 -16.12 8.60
CA PRO A 150 -12.70 -16.05 8.41
C PRO A 150 -13.38 -15.32 9.57
N ALA A 151 -14.35 -14.45 9.29
CA ALA A 151 -15.06 -13.69 10.31
C ALA A 151 -15.69 -14.61 11.41
N SER A 152 -16.14 -15.81 11.03
CA SER A 152 -16.66 -16.81 11.96
C SER A 152 -15.65 -17.37 12.97
N ARG A 153 -14.35 -17.09 12.77
CA ARG A 153 -13.26 -17.45 13.68
C ARG A 153 -12.72 -16.28 14.49
N VAL A 154 -13.24 -15.08 14.24
CA VAL A 154 -12.91 -13.92 15.09
C VAL A 154 -13.59 -14.14 16.44
N PRO A 155 -12.87 -14.06 17.57
CA PRO A 155 -13.48 -14.18 18.88
C PRO A 155 -14.55 -13.11 19.09
N GLU A 156 -15.71 -13.50 19.60
CA GLU A 156 -16.79 -12.54 19.94
C GLU A 156 -16.37 -11.59 21.07
N GLN A 157 -15.46 -12.04 21.93
CA GLN A 157 -14.91 -11.24 23.02
C GLN A 157 -13.39 -11.39 23.07
N VAL A 158 -12.71 -10.27 23.19
CA VAL A 158 -11.29 -10.23 23.49
C VAL A 158 -11.13 -10.22 25.01
N HIS A 159 -10.40 -11.20 25.56
CA HIS A 159 -10.09 -11.19 26.98
C HIS A 159 -9.06 -10.08 27.26
N VAL A 160 -9.48 -9.08 28.02
CA VAL A 160 -8.62 -8.01 28.52
C VAL A 160 -8.24 -8.37 29.95
N PRO A 161 -6.93 -8.45 30.31
CA PRO A 161 -6.49 -8.74 31.67
C PRO A 161 -7.01 -7.70 32.68
N ASP A 162 -7.17 -8.13 33.94
CA ASP A 162 -7.59 -7.23 35.02
C ASP A 162 -6.66 -6.02 35.13
N GLY A 163 -7.26 -4.83 35.24
CA GLY A 163 -6.53 -3.57 35.33
C GLY A 163 -6.12 -2.96 33.99
N PHE A 164 -6.49 -3.61 32.86
CA PHE A 164 -6.30 -3.05 31.53
C PHE A 164 -7.64 -2.71 30.88
N GLU A 165 -7.63 -1.73 30.01
CA GLU A 165 -8.76 -1.29 29.22
C GLU A 165 -8.33 -1.09 27.77
N VAL A 166 -9.20 -1.44 26.82
CA VAL A 166 -8.99 -1.17 25.41
C VAL A 166 -9.86 0.02 25.04
N LEU A 167 -9.24 1.15 24.69
CA LEU A 167 -9.91 2.36 24.26
C LEU A 167 -9.77 2.55 22.75
N GLY A 168 -10.82 3.06 22.12
CA GLY A 168 -10.75 3.54 20.74
C GLY A 168 -10.00 4.89 20.66
N MET A 169 -9.45 5.20 19.49
CA MET A 169 -8.81 6.51 19.26
C MET A 169 -9.80 7.68 19.29
N ASP A 170 -11.10 7.41 19.23
CA ASP A 170 -12.20 8.37 19.43
C ASP A 170 -12.48 8.64 20.92
N GLU A 171 -12.03 7.77 21.82
CA GLU A 171 -12.16 7.92 23.27
C GLU A 171 -10.89 8.53 23.90
N ASP A 172 -9.71 8.17 23.39
CA ASP A 172 -8.42 8.70 23.85
C ASP A 172 -7.48 8.88 22.63
N ASP A 173 -7.33 10.12 22.16
CA ASP A 173 -6.51 10.51 21.02
C ASP A 173 -5.11 11.04 21.42
N ASP A 174 -4.65 10.76 22.64
CA ASP A 174 -3.33 11.15 23.12
C ASP A 174 -2.21 10.43 22.34
N VAL A 175 -1.68 11.14 21.34
CA VAL A 175 -0.64 10.64 20.46
C VAL A 175 0.62 10.21 21.22
N ALA A 176 0.94 10.84 22.35
CA ALA A 176 2.12 10.46 23.14
C ALA A 176 1.91 9.10 23.82
N LYS A 177 0.69 8.80 24.28
CA LYS A 177 0.34 7.47 24.80
C LYS A 177 0.47 6.39 23.71
N VAL A 178 -0.12 6.65 22.53
CA VAL A 178 -0.04 5.74 21.39
C VAL A 178 1.41 5.50 20.98
N HIS A 179 2.20 6.58 20.92
CA HIS A 179 3.63 6.49 20.59
C HIS A 179 4.39 5.60 21.58
N ARG A 180 4.15 5.79 22.89
CA ARG A 180 4.75 4.96 23.94
C ARG A 180 4.32 3.50 23.88
N VAL A 181 3.03 3.22 23.65
CA VAL A 181 2.53 1.84 23.51
C VAL A 181 3.18 1.12 22.33
N ILE A 182 3.29 1.79 21.18
CA ILE A 182 3.93 1.21 20.00
C ILE A 182 5.42 0.97 20.26
N HIS A 183 6.14 1.96 20.83
CA HIS A 183 7.56 1.83 21.15
C HIS A 183 7.83 0.59 22.02
N ARG A 184 7.06 0.42 23.10
CA ARG A 184 7.17 -0.74 23.99
C ARG A 184 6.69 -2.04 23.35
N GLY A 185 5.67 -1.98 22.50
CA GLY A 185 5.14 -3.14 21.79
C GLY A 185 6.12 -3.73 20.77
N PHE A 186 7.09 -2.95 20.30
CA PHE A 186 8.23 -3.40 19.49
C PHE A 186 9.49 -3.72 20.32
N ASP A 187 9.32 -3.90 21.63
CA ASP A 187 10.40 -4.29 22.55
C ASP A 187 11.57 -3.29 22.62
N HIS A 188 11.25 -2.01 22.46
CA HIS A 188 12.23 -0.94 22.64
C HIS A 188 12.29 -0.52 24.12
N ASP A 189 13.51 -0.39 24.66
CA ASP A 189 13.75 0.06 26.02
C ASP A 189 13.55 1.58 26.17
N GLY A 190 13.13 1.99 27.37
CA GLY A 190 13.04 3.39 27.76
C GLY A 190 11.79 4.11 27.23
N GLU A 191 11.89 5.43 27.11
CA GLU A 191 10.85 6.28 26.54
C GLU A 191 11.11 6.50 25.04
N PRO A 192 10.05 6.62 24.22
CA PRO A 192 10.23 6.86 22.79
C PRO A 192 10.89 8.23 22.53
N PRO A 193 11.66 8.37 21.43
CA PRO A 193 12.27 9.63 21.04
C PRO A 193 11.17 10.72 20.80
N GLU A 194 11.38 11.92 21.35
CA GLU A 194 10.43 13.03 21.18
C GLU A 194 10.35 13.51 19.71
N ASP A 195 11.45 13.45 18.98
CA ASP A 195 11.53 13.85 17.58
C ASP A 195 10.70 12.95 16.64
N GLU A 196 10.37 11.72 17.06
CA GLU A 196 9.45 10.85 16.30
C GLU A 196 7.96 11.14 16.57
N LEU A 197 7.62 12.00 17.54
CA LEU A 197 6.24 12.26 17.90
C LEU A 197 5.45 12.97 16.80
N ASP A 198 6.09 13.87 16.06
CA ASP A 198 5.46 14.56 14.93
C ASP A 198 5.18 13.62 13.76
N ASP A 199 6.07 12.68 13.51
CA ASP A 199 5.84 11.60 12.56
C ASP A 199 4.63 10.74 12.97
N ARG A 200 4.50 10.46 14.25
CA ARG A 200 3.33 9.72 14.78
C ARG A 200 2.04 10.52 14.61
N ARG A 201 2.03 11.81 14.93
CA ARG A 201 0.88 12.69 14.70
C ARG A 201 0.43 12.67 13.26
N ARG A 202 1.38 12.76 12.33
CA ARG A 202 1.09 12.71 10.90
C ARG A 202 0.46 11.38 10.50
N LYS A 203 1.03 10.25 10.90
CA LYS A 203 0.45 8.92 10.61
C LYS A 203 -1.00 8.80 11.10
N LEU A 204 -1.25 9.25 12.32
CA LEU A 204 -2.57 9.20 12.95
C LEU A 204 -3.55 10.24 12.40
N SER A 205 -3.11 11.18 11.56
CA SER A 205 -3.99 12.13 10.88
C SER A 205 -4.60 11.58 9.59
N ALA A 206 -4.20 10.37 9.17
CA ALA A 206 -4.79 9.72 8.00
C ALA A 206 -6.31 9.52 8.18
N PRO A 207 -7.14 9.89 7.19
CA PRO A 207 -8.61 9.92 7.34
C PRO A 207 -9.23 8.59 7.77
N GLY A 208 -8.69 7.46 7.34
CA GLY A 208 -9.19 6.12 7.66
C GLY A 208 -8.74 5.57 9.02
N LEU A 209 -7.96 6.34 9.79
CA LEU A 209 -7.50 5.96 11.13
C LEU A 209 -8.26 6.69 12.25
N ARG A 210 -9.29 7.47 11.92
CA ARG A 210 -10.15 8.19 12.86
C ARG A 210 -11.57 7.68 12.81
#